data_0d31e700428e6fbda31376f03c7ac298
#
_entry.id   0d31e700428e6fbda31376f03c7ac298
#
_cell.length_a   1.000
_cell.length_b   1.000
_cell.length_c   1.000
_cell.angle_alpha   90.00
_cell.angle_beta   90.00
_cell.angle_gamma   90.00
#
_symmetry.space_group_name_H-M   'P 1'
#
loop_
_entity.id
_entity.type
_entity.pdbx_description
1 polymer ?
#
loop_
_entity_poly.entity_id
_entity_poly.type
_entity_poly.pdbx_seq_one_letter_code
_entity_poly.pdbx_strand_id
1 'polypeptide(L)'
;MKGFICALMSALVCMTVSCCDSDSAAPVPDVIFDTDIGGDIDDVLALQMVINYHNAGKINLAAVTISKDNRKSILLVDGICRFNGIDGIDIGFASNGVDPDEYYYLNPVLDARRKDGSSLISPLVDTASVEDGYKVMRRKLAESKDGNAIIITVGSFCNMSNLLLSGPDEISPLNGVDLVARKVGKVCVMGGTFDPANMFPEWNIKGDIPSSQRLFDLCPVTMVVSGWEVGNAVLYPAESIENDFGDVNENPLTVAYTHYAKMPFCRPTWDLSSVYDAVTSDRNAYGISGPGSIVVDEQGITRFTPDANGRHYYLTISLGQVGIARQVLVESVVPRP
;
A
#
# COMPACT_ATOMS: atom_id res chain seq x y z
N MET A 1 -57.11 54.30 48.31
CA MET A 1 -56.50 54.17 46.99
C MET A 1 -55.68 52.86 47.00
N LYS A 2 -56.16 51.91 46.25
CA LYS A 2 -55.67 50.52 46.25
C LYS A 2 -54.59 50.38 45.16
N GLY A 3 -53.34 50.03 45.53
CA GLY A 3 -52.26 49.72 44.58
C GLY A 3 -52.22 48.25 44.25
N PHE A 4 -52.34 47.94 42.98
CA PHE A 4 -52.17 46.55 42.45
C PHE A 4 -50.65 46.26 42.24
N ILE A 5 -50.20 45.23 42.87
CA ILE A 5 -48.84 44.65 42.61
C ILE A 5 -49.04 43.54 41.57
N CYS A 6 -48.44 43.75 40.40
CA CYS A 6 -48.37 42.73 39.36
C CYS A 6 -47.06 41.90 39.50
N ALA A 7 -47.22 40.64 39.84
CA ALA A 7 -46.12 39.73 39.91
C ALA A 7 -45.83 39.12 38.54
N LEU A 8 -44.65 39.40 37.95
CA LEU A 8 -44.16 38.74 36.76
C LEU A 8 -43.49 37.40 37.16
N MET A 9 -44.09 36.31 36.74
CA MET A 9 -43.48 35.01 36.80
C MET A 9 -42.59 34.83 35.53
N SER A 10 -41.27 34.86 35.68
CA SER A 10 -40.33 34.49 34.62
C SER A 10 -40.17 32.97 34.61
N ALA A 11 -40.69 32.33 33.57
CA ALA A 11 -40.44 30.91 33.32
C ALA A 11 -39.04 30.74 32.69
N LEU A 12 -38.12 30.17 33.45
CA LEU A 12 -36.77 29.78 32.96
C LEU A 12 -36.89 28.45 32.20
N VAL A 13 -36.87 28.51 30.87
CA VAL A 13 -36.82 27.32 30.04
C VAL A 13 -35.35 26.86 30.01
N CYS A 14 -35.02 25.81 30.79
CA CYS A 14 -33.75 25.09 30.65
C CYS A 14 -33.79 24.30 29.35
N MET A 15 -33.17 24.80 28.31
CA MET A 15 -32.79 23.96 27.15
C MET A 15 -31.61 23.12 27.55
N THR A 16 -31.84 21.83 27.80
CA THR A 16 -30.81 20.84 27.88
C THR A 16 -30.28 20.57 26.44
N VAL A 17 -29.18 21.18 26.10
CA VAL A 17 -28.40 20.78 24.90
C VAL A 17 -27.84 19.42 25.21
N SER A 18 -28.44 18.38 24.66
CA SER A 18 -27.89 17.03 24.66
C SER A 18 -26.77 17.03 23.62
N CYS A 19 -25.53 17.26 24.06
CA CYS A 19 -24.35 16.94 23.27
C CYS A 19 -24.27 15.41 23.16
N CYS A 20 -24.76 14.87 22.06
CA CYS A 20 -24.37 13.54 21.61
C CYS A 20 -22.97 13.69 20.99
N ASP A 21 -21.93 13.68 21.82
CA ASP A 21 -20.58 13.36 21.37
C ASP A 21 -20.54 11.88 21.03
N SER A 22 -20.95 11.54 19.82
CA SER A 22 -20.55 10.27 19.23
C SER A 22 -19.15 10.48 18.66
N ASP A 23 -18.13 10.27 19.48
CA ASP A 23 -16.79 9.95 19.02
C ASP A 23 -16.86 8.61 18.25
N SER A 24 -17.43 8.64 17.05
CA SER A 24 -17.25 7.53 16.12
C SER A 24 -15.83 7.66 15.59
N ALA A 25 -14.91 6.81 16.13
CA ALA A 25 -13.60 6.63 15.52
C ALA A 25 -13.77 6.48 14.00
N ALA A 26 -12.90 7.14 13.24
CA ALA A 26 -12.91 7.00 11.78
C ALA A 26 -12.92 5.51 11.41
N PRO A 27 -13.70 5.09 10.42
CA PRO A 27 -13.72 3.68 10.03
C PRO A 27 -12.33 3.21 9.63
N VAL A 28 -11.99 1.98 10.03
CA VAL A 28 -10.74 1.32 9.60
C VAL A 28 -10.76 1.23 8.08
N PRO A 29 -9.75 1.74 7.36
CA PRO A 29 -9.74 1.73 5.91
C PRO A 29 -9.54 0.31 5.34
N ASP A 30 -10.23 0.02 4.24
CA ASP A 30 -10.01 -1.17 3.43
C ASP A 30 -8.80 -0.92 2.53
N VAL A 31 -7.78 -1.77 2.63
CA VAL A 31 -6.54 -1.64 1.85
C VAL A 31 -6.46 -2.74 0.81
N ILE A 32 -6.20 -2.36 -0.43
CA ILE A 32 -5.77 -3.25 -1.50
C ILE A 32 -4.28 -2.98 -1.72
N PHE A 33 -3.46 -4.02 -1.58
CA PHE A 33 -2.01 -3.96 -1.78
C PHE A 33 -1.65 -4.60 -3.12
N ASP A 34 -1.14 -3.79 -4.06
CA ASP A 34 -0.75 -4.19 -5.40
C ASP A 34 0.78 -4.15 -5.52
N THR A 35 1.41 -5.29 -5.85
CA THR A 35 2.86 -5.53 -5.70
C THR A 35 3.39 -6.38 -6.85
N ASP A 36 4.67 -6.28 -7.19
CA ASP A 36 5.38 -7.22 -8.05
C ASP A 36 6.30 -8.17 -7.26
N ILE A 37 5.87 -8.51 -6.06
CA ILE A 37 6.55 -9.43 -5.14
C ILE A 37 7.07 -10.69 -5.83
N GLY A 38 8.30 -11.08 -5.53
CA GLY A 38 9.05 -12.12 -6.24
C GLY A 38 10.15 -11.52 -7.10
N GLY A 39 10.26 -10.18 -7.15
CA GLY A 39 11.32 -9.37 -7.74
C GLY A 39 12.27 -8.86 -6.68
N ASP A 40 12.12 -7.61 -6.30
CA ASP A 40 12.90 -7.00 -5.23
C ASP A 40 12.48 -7.53 -3.84
N ILE A 41 13.34 -7.37 -2.86
CA ILE A 41 13.08 -7.87 -1.50
C ILE A 41 12.25 -6.88 -0.66
N ASP A 42 12.22 -5.62 -1.03
CA ASP A 42 11.44 -4.62 -0.28
C ASP A 42 9.92 -4.83 -0.43
N ASP A 43 9.43 -5.50 -1.49
CA ASP A 43 8.07 -6.02 -1.57
C ASP A 43 7.71 -6.94 -0.40
N VAL A 44 8.63 -7.83 0.01
CA VAL A 44 8.38 -8.74 1.15
C VAL A 44 8.34 -7.98 2.46
N LEU A 45 9.22 -6.98 2.62
CA LEU A 45 9.20 -6.08 3.78
C LEU A 45 7.90 -5.25 3.81
N ALA A 46 7.46 -4.74 2.66
CA ALA A 46 6.23 -3.98 2.51
C ALA A 46 4.98 -4.83 2.81
N LEU A 47 4.92 -6.06 2.29
CA LEU A 47 3.84 -7.00 2.61
C LEU A 47 3.78 -7.30 4.10
N GLN A 48 4.92 -7.56 4.77
CA GLN A 48 4.98 -7.77 6.21
C GLN A 48 4.46 -6.56 6.98
N MET A 49 4.82 -5.35 6.54
CA MET A 49 4.35 -4.10 7.14
C MET A 49 2.83 -3.94 7.02
N VAL A 50 2.25 -4.24 5.86
CA VAL A 50 0.80 -4.24 5.62
C VAL A 50 0.10 -5.26 6.52
N ILE A 51 0.64 -6.47 6.64
CA ILE A 51 0.13 -7.53 7.52
C ILE A 51 0.16 -7.07 8.99
N ASN A 52 1.25 -6.47 9.44
CA ASN A 52 1.37 -5.97 10.80
C ASN A 52 0.34 -4.86 11.10
N TYR A 53 0.08 -3.97 10.16
CA TYR A 53 -0.96 -2.96 10.31
C TYR A 53 -2.37 -3.56 10.33
N HIS A 54 -2.62 -4.60 9.54
CA HIS A 54 -3.87 -5.35 9.58
C HIS A 54 -4.07 -6.03 10.94
N ASN A 55 -3.08 -6.78 11.42
CA ASN A 55 -3.12 -7.48 12.70
C ASN A 55 -3.25 -6.51 13.90
N ALA A 56 -2.73 -5.29 13.76
CA ALA A 56 -2.90 -4.23 14.74
C ALA A 56 -4.26 -3.47 14.63
N GLY A 57 -5.14 -3.87 13.71
CA GLY A 57 -6.44 -3.23 13.49
C GLY A 57 -6.38 -1.80 12.93
N LYS A 58 -5.24 -1.39 12.38
CA LYS A 58 -5.08 -0.05 11.77
C LYS A 58 -5.66 0.03 10.37
N ILE A 59 -5.68 -1.09 9.65
CA ILE A 59 -6.26 -1.26 8.32
C ILE A 59 -6.99 -2.59 8.25
N ASN A 60 -7.88 -2.74 7.27
CA ASN A 60 -8.40 -4.03 6.84
C ASN A 60 -7.71 -4.38 5.52
N LEU A 61 -6.79 -5.36 5.50
CA LEU A 61 -6.21 -5.86 4.26
C LEU A 61 -7.28 -6.63 3.50
N ALA A 62 -7.87 -6.00 2.49
CA ALA A 62 -9.00 -6.56 1.74
C ALA A 62 -8.55 -7.50 0.63
N ALA A 63 -7.42 -7.22 -0.01
CA ALA A 63 -6.83 -8.07 -1.05
C ALA A 63 -5.35 -7.75 -1.26
N VAL A 64 -4.64 -8.71 -1.86
CA VAL A 64 -3.31 -8.50 -2.47
C VAL A 64 -3.42 -8.80 -3.96
N THR A 65 -3.00 -7.85 -4.81
CA THR A 65 -2.95 -8.06 -6.26
C THR A 65 -1.50 -8.06 -6.74
N ILE A 66 -1.20 -8.90 -7.72
CA ILE A 66 0.16 -9.18 -8.18
C ILE A 66 0.28 -8.71 -9.62
N SER A 67 1.24 -7.84 -9.88
CA SER A 67 1.55 -7.30 -11.20
C SER A 67 2.77 -7.98 -11.88
N LYS A 68 3.50 -8.83 -11.14
CA LYS A 68 4.56 -9.66 -11.67
C LYS A 68 4.00 -10.85 -12.47
N ASP A 69 4.57 -11.14 -13.65
CA ASP A 69 4.18 -12.28 -14.49
C ASP A 69 4.83 -13.60 -14.03
N ASN A 70 4.69 -13.92 -12.74
CA ASN A 70 5.17 -15.19 -12.19
C ASN A 70 4.18 -15.73 -11.14
N ARG A 71 3.50 -16.83 -11.47
CA ARG A 71 2.45 -17.40 -10.60
C ARG A 71 2.96 -17.96 -9.27
N LYS A 72 4.26 -18.17 -9.09
CA LYS A 72 4.84 -18.53 -7.79
C LYS A 72 4.69 -17.40 -6.77
N SER A 73 4.60 -16.14 -7.23
CA SER A 73 4.30 -15.01 -6.35
C SER A 73 2.95 -15.15 -5.64
N ILE A 74 1.97 -15.81 -6.27
CA ILE A 74 0.68 -16.13 -5.64
C ILE A 74 0.88 -17.03 -4.43
N LEU A 75 1.69 -18.10 -4.58
CA LEU A 75 2.00 -19.03 -3.49
C LEU A 75 2.79 -18.34 -2.36
N LEU A 76 3.70 -17.45 -2.74
CA LEU A 76 4.48 -16.67 -1.76
C LEU A 76 3.58 -15.78 -0.92
N VAL A 77 2.68 -15.01 -1.54
CA VAL A 77 1.73 -14.12 -0.86
C VAL A 77 0.82 -14.92 0.07
N ASP A 78 0.16 -15.97 -0.43
CA ASP A 78 -0.73 -16.80 0.40
C ASP A 78 0.04 -17.42 1.57
N GLY A 79 1.24 -17.97 1.31
CA GLY A 79 2.08 -18.57 2.33
C GLY A 79 2.53 -17.58 3.41
N ILE A 80 2.95 -16.38 3.05
CA ILE A 80 3.35 -15.34 4.01
C ILE A 80 2.14 -14.84 4.81
N CYS A 81 1.01 -14.59 4.16
CA CYS A 81 -0.22 -14.17 4.85
C CYS A 81 -0.66 -15.22 5.88
N ARG A 82 -0.70 -16.50 5.50
CA ARG A 82 -1.05 -17.62 6.40
C ARG A 82 -0.04 -17.79 7.54
N PHE A 83 1.25 -17.64 7.27
CA PHE A 83 2.29 -17.68 8.30
C PHE A 83 2.03 -16.63 9.38
N ASN A 84 1.48 -15.47 9.01
CA ASN A 84 1.16 -14.36 9.91
C ASN A 84 -0.31 -14.38 10.40
N GLY A 85 -1.03 -15.48 10.23
CA GLY A 85 -2.38 -15.69 10.76
C GLY A 85 -3.52 -15.11 9.91
N ILE A 86 -3.26 -14.71 8.67
CA ILE A 86 -4.28 -14.27 7.71
C ILE A 86 -4.62 -15.41 6.77
N ASP A 87 -5.73 -16.09 7.01
CA ASP A 87 -6.23 -17.17 6.16
C ASP A 87 -7.21 -16.66 5.12
N GLY A 88 -7.08 -17.15 3.88
CA GLY A 88 -8.06 -16.91 2.82
C GLY A 88 -8.08 -15.47 2.31
N ILE A 89 -6.93 -14.79 2.31
CA ILE A 89 -6.80 -13.48 1.68
C ILE A 89 -7.19 -13.56 0.20
N ASP A 90 -7.97 -12.59 -0.29
CA ASP A 90 -8.25 -12.51 -1.72
C ASP A 90 -6.99 -12.10 -2.49
N ILE A 91 -6.58 -12.95 -3.43
CA ILE A 91 -5.42 -12.71 -4.28
C ILE A 91 -5.88 -12.53 -5.72
N GLY A 92 -5.39 -11.49 -6.39
CA GLY A 92 -5.56 -11.26 -7.82
C GLY A 92 -4.22 -11.32 -8.54
N PHE A 93 -4.22 -11.70 -9.81
CA PHE A 93 -3.01 -11.83 -10.62
C PHE A 93 -3.21 -11.13 -11.96
N ALA A 94 -2.29 -10.26 -12.37
CA ALA A 94 -2.41 -9.57 -13.65
C ALA A 94 -2.22 -10.52 -14.82
N SER A 95 -3.20 -10.60 -15.73
CA SER A 95 -3.09 -11.40 -16.96
C SER A 95 -2.09 -10.80 -17.97
N ASN A 96 -1.75 -9.53 -17.81
CA ASN A 96 -0.76 -8.79 -18.58
C ASN A 96 0.37 -8.25 -17.67
N GLY A 97 0.73 -9.02 -16.65
CA GLY A 97 1.84 -8.69 -15.75
C GLY A 97 3.16 -8.59 -16.51
N VAL A 98 4.13 -7.98 -15.85
CA VAL A 98 5.49 -7.81 -16.37
C VAL A 98 6.49 -8.60 -15.56
N ASP A 99 7.71 -8.78 -16.09
CA ASP A 99 8.83 -9.41 -15.40
C ASP A 99 8.53 -10.87 -14.95
N PRO A 100 8.67 -11.85 -15.86
CA PRO A 100 8.43 -13.27 -15.55
C PRO A 100 9.57 -13.92 -14.75
N ASP A 101 10.69 -13.22 -14.55
CA ASP A 101 11.90 -13.80 -13.98
C ASP A 101 11.70 -14.29 -12.53
N GLU A 102 12.36 -15.40 -12.20
CA GLU A 102 12.45 -15.91 -10.84
C GLU A 102 13.69 -15.32 -10.15
N TYR A 103 13.46 -14.47 -9.16
CA TYR A 103 14.53 -13.93 -8.36
C TYR A 103 14.96 -14.89 -7.25
N TYR A 104 16.13 -14.64 -6.67
CA TYR A 104 16.89 -15.57 -5.86
C TYR A 104 16.18 -16.14 -4.63
N TYR A 105 15.13 -15.48 -4.10
CA TYR A 105 14.49 -15.89 -2.85
C TYR A 105 13.18 -16.66 -3.03
N LEU A 106 12.53 -16.58 -4.19
CA LEU A 106 11.19 -17.11 -4.41
C LEU A 106 11.12 -18.63 -4.13
N ASN A 107 11.92 -19.42 -4.82
CA ASN A 107 11.99 -20.87 -4.59
C ASN A 107 12.54 -21.21 -3.20
N PRO A 108 13.64 -20.61 -2.69
CA PRO A 108 14.10 -20.85 -1.34
C PRO A 108 13.02 -20.68 -0.26
N VAL A 109 12.15 -19.68 -0.35
CA VAL A 109 11.07 -19.50 0.63
C VAL A 109 9.98 -20.59 0.48
N LEU A 110 9.58 -20.90 -0.76
CA LEU A 110 8.58 -21.93 -1.03
C LEU A 110 9.03 -23.33 -0.59
N ASP A 111 10.34 -23.61 -0.69
CA ASP A 111 10.94 -24.91 -0.35
C ASP A 111 11.44 -24.99 1.10
N ALA A 112 11.43 -23.86 1.84
CA ALA A 112 11.98 -23.77 3.19
C ALA A 112 11.30 -24.74 4.16
N ARG A 113 12.11 -25.31 5.08
CA ARG A 113 11.65 -26.23 6.10
C ARG A 113 11.99 -25.70 7.48
N ARG A 114 11.06 -25.90 8.42
CA ARG A 114 11.28 -25.67 9.84
C ARG A 114 12.26 -26.71 10.43
N LYS A 115 12.76 -26.47 11.61
CA LYS A 115 13.64 -27.41 12.34
C LYS A 115 13.03 -28.78 12.56
N ASP A 116 11.70 -28.87 12.66
CA ASP A 116 10.97 -30.13 12.78
C ASP A 116 10.70 -30.84 11.45
N GLY A 117 11.17 -30.28 10.34
CA GLY A 117 10.99 -30.80 8.99
C GLY A 117 9.70 -30.40 8.28
N SER A 118 8.77 -29.74 8.98
CA SER A 118 7.54 -29.20 8.35
C SER A 118 7.88 -28.05 7.38
N SER A 119 6.95 -27.73 6.47
CA SER A 119 7.10 -26.57 5.57
C SER A 119 7.07 -25.28 6.37
N LEU A 120 7.94 -24.32 6.03
CA LEU A 120 7.98 -23.01 6.67
C LEU A 120 6.69 -22.23 6.37
N ILE A 121 6.27 -22.23 5.12
CA ILE A 121 4.98 -21.69 4.67
C ILE A 121 4.16 -22.81 4.03
N SER A 122 2.84 -22.69 4.10
CA SER A 122 1.91 -23.70 3.60
C SER A 122 0.79 -23.04 2.78
N PRO A 123 1.10 -22.60 1.55
CA PRO A 123 0.08 -22.00 0.70
C PRO A 123 -0.99 -23.04 0.33
N LEU A 124 -2.25 -22.63 0.29
CA LEU A 124 -3.41 -23.45 -0.07
C LEU A 124 -4.11 -22.97 -1.33
N VAL A 125 -3.74 -21.81 -1.85
CA VAL A 125 -4.35 -21.22 -3.03
C VAL A 125 -4.08 -22.09 -4.28
N ASP A 126 -5.14 -22.37 -5.05
CA ASP A 126 -4.98 -22.93 -6.39
C ASP A 126 -4.63 -21.80 -7.36
N THR A 127 -3.37 -21.74 -7.78
CA THR A 127 -2.88 -20.68 -8.66
C THR A 127 -3.60 -20.63 -10.01
N ALA A 128 -4.18 -21.74 -10.48
CA ALA A 128 -4.90 -21.78 -11.74
C ALA A 128 -6.28 -21.09 -11.68
N SER A 129 -6.87 -21.03 -10.48
CA SER A 129 -8.19 -20.43 -10.24
C SER A 129 -8.13 -18.95 -9.85
N VAL A 130 -6.94 -18.36 -9.67
CA VAL A 130 -6.80 -16.95 -9.29
C VAL A 130 -7.26 -16.05 -10.43
N GLU A 131 -8.19 -15.14 -10.10
CA GLU A 131 -8.78 -14.19 -11.04
C GLU A 131 -7.81 -13.06 -11.41
N ASP A 132 -8.16 -12.33 -12.49
CA ASP A 132 -7.48 -11.09 -12.85
C ASP A 132 -7.46 -10.08 -11.68
N GLY A 133 -6.31 -9.49 -11.44
CA GLY A 133 -6.10 -8.57 -10.33
C GLY A 133 -7.10 -7.42 -10.31
N TYR A 134 -7.39 -6.81 -11.47
CA TYR A 134 -8.36 -5.72 -11.55
C TYR A 134 -9.79 -6.14 -11.18
N LYS A 135 -10.19 -7.41 -11.43
CA LYS A 135 -11.52 -7.92 -11.03
C LYS A 135 -11.63 -8.09 -9.53
N VAL A 136 -10.55 -8.59 -8.89
CA VAL A 136 -10.46 -8.64 -7.43
C VAL A 136 -10.54 -7.24 -6.85
N MET A 137 -9.79 -6.27 -7.40
CA MET A 137 -9.88 -4.86 -6.99
C MET A 137 -11.31 -4.32 -7.12
N ARG A 138 -11.98 -4.55 -8.27
CA ARG A 138 -13.37 -4.10 -8.50
C ARG A 138 -14.31 -4.66 -7.44
N ARG A 139 -14.22 -5.96 -7.13
CA ARG A 139 -15.07 -6.61 -6.12
C ARG A 139 -14.85 -5.99 -4.74
N LYS A 140 -13.59 -5.84 -4.31
CA LYS A 140 -13.27 -5.24 -3.01
C LYS A 140 -13.69 -3.78 -2.91
N LEU A 141 -13.54 -3.02 -3.97
CA LEU A 141 -14.05 -1.64 -4.02
C LEU A 141 -15.57 -1.60 -3.97
N ALA A 142 -16.29 -2.48 -4.66
CA ALA A 142 -17.74 -2.54 -4.61
C ALA A 142 -18.26 -2.86 -3.19
N GLU A 143 -17.56 -3.73 -2.45
CA GLU A 143 -17.85 -4.11 -1.07
C GLU A 143 -17.51 -3.00 -0.06
N SER A 144 -16.51 -2.15 -0.34
CA SER A 144 -16.06 -1.10 0.56
C SER A 144 -17.09 0.04 0.70
N LYS A 145 -17.01 0.77 1.81
CA LYS A 145 -17.76 2.02 1.97
C LYS A 145 -17.22 3.11 1.05
N ASP A 146 -18.06 4.07 0.70
CA ASP A 146 -17.64 5.20 -0.15
C ASP A 146 -16.52 6.00 0.51
N GLY A 147 -15.44 6.23 -0.22
CA GLY A 147 -14.24 6.96 0.23
C GLY A 147 -13.36 6.23 1.26
N ASN A 148 -13.68 4.98 1.64
CA ASN A 148 -12.96 4.26 2.71
C ASN A 148 -11.80 3.40 2.21
N ALA A 149 -11.75 3.07 0.92
CA ALA A 149 -10.68 2.24 0.38
C ALA A 149 -9.39 3.06 0.15
N ILE A 150 -8.26 2.42 0.38
CA ILE A 150 -6.92 2.89 0.02
C ILE A 150 -6.31 1.84 -0.91
N ILE A 151 -5.76 2.27 -2.04
CA ILE A 151 -4.97 1.40 -2.89
C ILE A 151 -3.50 1.77 -2.72
N ILE A 152 -2.67 0.77 -2.45
CA ILE A 152 -1.21 0.88 -2.40
C ILE A 152 -0.69 0.09 -3.58
N THR A 153 -0.05 0.73 -4.55
CA THR A 153 0.54 0.07 -5.72
C THR A 153 2.03 0.34 -5.76
N VAL A 154 2.83 -0.72 -5.67
CA VAL A 154 4.28 -0.65 -5.52
C VAL A 154 5.05 -1.45 -6.59
N GLY A 155 4.34 -2.15 -7.48
CA GLY A 155 4.91 -2.81 -8.66
C GLY A 155 4.56 -2.08 -9.96
N SER A 156 4.48 -2.80 -11.10
CA SER A 156 3.96 -2.24 -12.34
C SER A 156 2.47 -1.93 -12.22
N PHE A 157 1.98 -0.94 -12.95
CA PHE A 157 0.62 -0.44 -12.77
C PHE A 157 -0.42 -1.11 -13.68
N CYS A 158 -0.14 -2.31 -14.19
CA CYS A 158 -1.04 -3.03 -15.08
C CYS A 158 -2.42 -3.34 -14.44
N ASN A 159 -2.47 -3.75 -13.17
CA ASN A 159 -3.72 -3.97 -12.45
C ASN A 159 -4.53 -2.68 -12.31
N MET A 160 -3.87 -1.57 -11.93
CA MET A 160 -4.50 -0.26 -11.82
C MET A 160 -4.98 0.26 -13.17
N SER A 161 -4.19 0.11 -14.22
CA SER A 161 -4.58 0.45 -15.58
C SER A 161 -5.81 -0.32 -16.03
N ASN A 162 -5.82 -1.65 -15.83
CA ASN A 162 -6.96 -2.50 -16.17
C ASN A 162 -8.22 -2.14 -15.36
N LEU A 163 -8.06 -1.82 -14.06
CA LEU A 163 -9.15 -1.33 -13.23
C LEU A 163 -9.75 -0.04 -13.79
N LEU A 164 -8.94 0.97 -14.09
CA LEU A 164 -9.40 2.26 -14.59
C LEU A 164 -10.06 2.17 -15.98
N LEU A 165 -9.60 1.25 -16.82
CA LEU A 165 -10.17 1.00 -18.15
C LEU A 165 -11.41 0.09 -18.14
N SER A 166 -11.73 -0.56 -17.02
CA SER A 166 -12.83 -1.53 -16.94
C SER A 166 -14.19 -0.85 -17.11
N GLY A 167 -15.07 -1.50 -17.86
CA GLY A 167 -16.47 -1.10 -18.01
C GLY A 167 -17.34 -1.56 -16.84
N PRO A 168 -18.64 -1.20 -16.84
CA PRO A 168 -19.64 -1.81 -15.97
C PRO A 168 -19.75 -3.31 -16.21
N ASP A 169 -19.97 -4.08 -15.15
CA ASP A 169 -20.07 -5.54 -15.17
C ASP A 169 -21.01 -6.05 -14.05
N GLU A 170 -21.04 -7.37 -13.85
CA GLU A 170 -21.83 -8.01 -12.77
C GLU A 170 -21.35 -7.65 -11.36
N ILE A 171 -20.10 -7.21 -11.21
CA ILE A 171 -19.54 -6.77 -9.92
C ILE A 171 -20.05 -5.37 -9.56
N SER A 172 -20.06 -4.46 -10.55
CA SER A 172 -20.48 -3.08 -10.32
C SER A 172 -21.04 -2.44 -11.59
N PRO A 173 -22.15 -1.69 -11.48
CA PRO A 173 -22.72 -0.92 -12.60
C PRO A 173 -21.85 0.31 -12.97
N LEU A 174 -20.82 0.63 -12.16
CA LEU A 174 -19.90 1.72 -12.41
C LEU A 174 -18.73 1.24 -13.29
N ASN A 175 -18.28 2.08 -14.23
CA ASN A 175 -16.99 1.87 -14.85
C ASN A 175 -15.86 2.03 -13.82
N GLY A 176 -14.61 1.66 -14.19
CA GLY A 176 -13.48 1.66 -13.26
C GLY A 176 -13.17 3.02 -12.68
N VAL A 177 -13.18 4.07 -13.50
CA VAL A 177 -12.92 5.45 -13.04
C VAL A 177 -13.96 5.90 -12.04
N ASP A 178 -15.25 5.71 -12.32
CA ASP A 178 -16.34 6.11 -11.44
C ASP A 178 -16.35 5.28 -10.14
N LEU A 179 -15.99 3.99 -10.21
CA LEU A 179 -15.87 3.12 -9.05
C LEU A 179 -14.74 3.60 -8.12
N VAL A 180 -13.56 3.89 -8.70
CA VAL A 180 -12.42 4.46 -7.95
C VAL A 180 -12.80 5.82 -7.36
N ALA A 181 -13.41 6.72 -8.14
CA ALA A 181 -13.83 8.03 -7.67
C ALA A 181 -14.77 7.96 -6.46
N ARG A 182 -15.63 6.93 -6.43
CA ARG A 182 -16.62 6.76 -5.36
C ARG A 182 -16.06 6.08 -4.12
N LYS A 183 -15.20 5.07 -4.30
CA LYS A 183 -14.82 4.13 -3.25
C LYS A 183 -13.46 4.43 -2.61
N VAL A 184 -12.55 5.04 -3.37
CA VAL A 184 -11.16 5.22 -2.96
C VAL A 184 -10.94 6.62 -2.39
N GLY A 185 -10.41 6.70 -1.18
CA GLY A 185 -10.02 7.95 -0.54
C GLY A 185 -8.66 8.47 -1.04
N LYS A 186 -7.70 7.57 -1.26
CA LYS A 186 -6.40 7.89 -1.87
C LYS A 186 -5.73 6.67 -2.50
N VAL A 187 -4.81 6.92 -3.42
CA VAL A 187 -3.88 5.94 -3.98
C VAL A 187 -2.47 6.31 -3.56
N CYS A 188 -1.73 5.38 -2.97
CA CYS A 188 -0.32 5.52 -2.64
C CYS A 188 0.50 4.71 -3.66
N VAL A 189 1.44 5.36 -4.31
CA VAL A 189 2.17 4.81 -5.46
C VAL A 189 3.67 4.81 -5.16
N MET A 190 4.36 3.69 -5.40
CA MET A 190 5.80 3.69 -5.54
C MET A 190 6.16 3.77 -7.02
N GLY A 191 6.87 4.81 -7.44
CA GLY A 191 7.31 4.95 -8.82
C GLY A 191 7.81 6.34 -9.18
N GLY A 192 8.60 6.38 -10.25
CA GLY A 192 9.11 7.61 -10.81
C GLY A 192 10.25 8.27 -10.05
N THR A 193 10.66 9.42 -10.57
CA THR A 193 11.72 10.26 -10.00
C THR A 193 11.27 11.71 -10.03
N PHE A 194 11.56 12.47 -8.95
CA PHE A 194 11.13 13.86 -8.78
C PHE A 194 12.29 14.81 -8.44
N ASP A 195 13.52 14.29 -8.33
CA ASP A 195 14.72 15.11 -8.23
C ASP A 195 15.13 15.61 -9.62
N PRO A 196 15.03 16.93 -9.94
CA PRO A 196 15.41 17.45 -11.24
C PRO A 196 16.86 17.19 -11.63
N ALA A 197 17.73 16.92 -10.66
CA ALA A 197 19.14 16.61 -10.91
C ALA A 197 19.38 15.15 -11.28
N ASN A 198 18.39 14.27 -11.08
CA ASN A 198 18.55 12.82 -11.27
C ASN A 198 17.28 12.17 -11.86
N MET A 199 16.85 12.65 -13.04
CA MET A 199 15.68 12.12 -13.73
C MET A 199 16.06 10.93 -14.62
N PHE A 200 15.39 9.80 -14.43
CA PHE A 200 15.55 8.60 -15.26
C PHE A 200 14.23 7.80 -15.27
N PRO A 201 14.05 6.87 -16.24
CA PRO A 201 12.89 5.98 -16.27
C PRO A 201 13.01 4.99 -15.10
N GLU A 202 12.28 5.24 -14.04
CA GLU A 202 12.24 4.38 -12.85
C GLU A 202 11.60 3.02 -13.20
N TRP A 203 11.95 1.96 -12.48
CA TRP A 203 11.65 0.58 -12.85
C TRP A 203 10.14 0.29 -13.00
N ASN A 204 9.31 0.68 -12.02
CA ASN A 204 7.87 0.45 -12.06
C ASN A 204 7.19 1.20 -13.20
N ILE A 205 7.68 2.43 -13.49
CA ILE A 205 7.23 3.22 -14.64
C ILE A 205 7.68 2.58 -15.95
N LYS A 206 8.97 2.24 -16.06
CA LYS A 206 9.60 1.73 -17.26
C LYS A 206 9.08 0.35 -17.67
N GLY A 207 8.73 -0.49 -16.67
CA GLY A 207 8.25 -1.86 -16.88
C GLY A 207 6.97 -1.90 -17.71
N ASP A 208 6.09 -0.91 -17.56
CA ASP A 208 4.86 -0.76 -18.35
C ASP A 208 4.48 0.72 -18.48
N ILE A 209 5.15 1.42 -19.41
CA ILE A 209 4.90 2.86 -19.68
C ILE A 209 3.43 3.14 -20.01
N PRO A 210 2.73 2.38 -20.88
CA PRO A 210 1.33 2.64 -21.16
C PRO A 210 0.42 2.53 -19.94
N SER A 211 0.64 1.56 -19.05
CA SER A 211 -0.14 1.43 -17.82
C SER A 211 0.18 2.56 -16.83
N SER A 212 1.44 2.98 -16.77
CA SER A 212 1.87 4.13 -15.97
C SER A 212 1.19 5.42 -16.43
N GLN A 213 1.19 5.69 -17.73
CA GLN A 213 0.49 6.86 -18.32
C GLN A 213 -0.99 6.84 -17.94
N ARG A 214 -1.67 5.71 -18.12
CA ARG A 214 -3.11 5.58 -17.79
C ARG A 214 -3.40 5.80 -16.32
N LEU A 215 -2.54 5.29 -15.42
CA LEU A 215 -2.69 5.53 -13.98
C LEU A 215 -2.70 7.03 -13.68
N PHE A 216 -1.68 7.76 -14.13
CA PHE A 216 -1.56 9.18 -13.82
C PHE A 216 -2.60 10.05 -14.57
N ASP A 217 -3.00 9.68 -15.78
CA ASP A 217 -3.97 10.43 -16.55
C ASP A 217 -5.42 10.21 -16.08
N LEU A 218 -5.77 8.97 -15.70
CA LEU A 218 -7.16 8.56 -15.48
C LEU A 218 -7.57 8.49 -14.01
N CYS A 219 -6.62 8.36 -13.06
CA CYS A 219 -6.97 8.22 -11.65
C CYS A 219 -7.71 9.45 -11.13
N PRO A 220 -8.97 9.30 -10.66
CA PRO A 220 -9.82 10.45 -10.33
C PRO A 220 -9.60 10.98 -8.91
N VAL A 221 -8.84 10.30 -8.07
CA VAL A 221 -8.66 10.62 -6.65
C VAL A 221 -7.25 11.11 -6.34
N THR A 222 -7.03 11.58 -5.12
CA THR A 222 -5.71 11.98 -4.65
C THR A 222 -4.70 10.84 -4.78
N MET A 223 -3.56 11.13 -5.41
CA MET A 223 -2.40 10.24 -5.45
C MET A 223 -1.23 10.84 -4.67
N VAL A 224 -0.59 9.99 -3.85
CA VAL A 224 0.67 10.33 -3.17
C VAL A 224 1.73 9.36 -3.70
N VAL A 225 2.74 9.90 -4.35
CA VAL A 225 3.77 9.11 -5.04
C VAL A 225 5.08 9.15 -4.26
N SER A 226 5.61 8.00 -3.89
CA SER A 226 6.96 7.86 -3.37
C SER A 226 7.92 7.65 -4.53
N GLY A 227 8.74 8.65 -4.82
CA GLY A 227 9.76 8.56 -5.86
C GLY A 227 10.95 7.71 -5.44
N TRP A 228 11.73 7.26 -6.42
CA TRP A 228 12.95 6.47 -6.22
C TRP A 228 13.88 7.09 -5.18
N GLU A 229 14.09 8.41 -5.21
CA GLU A 229 14.99 9.14 -4.31
C GLU A 229 14.60 9.00 -2.84
N VAL A 230 13.31 8.87 -2.54
CA VAL A 230 12.80 8.77 -1.15
C VAL A 230 13.19 7.42 -0.55
N GLY A 231 12.86 6.33 -1.23
CA GLY A 231 13.22 4.98 -0.77
C GLY A 231 14.73 4.74 -0.78
N ASN A 232 15.44 5.30 -1.79
CA ASN A 232 16.89 5.18 -1.88
C ASN A 232 17.64 5.89 -0.75
N ALA A 233 17.05 6.95 -0.16
CA ALA A 233 17.63 7.66 0.96
C ALA A 233 17.51 6.91 2.31
N VAL A 234 16.57 5.97 2.42
CA VAL A 234 16.29 5.24 3.66
C VAL A 234 16.61 3.76 3.47
N LEU A 235 17.59 3.27 4.20
CA LEU A 235 18.01 1.87 4.11
C LEU A 235 17.44 1.06 5.28
N TYR A 236 16.75 -0.04 4.97
CA TYR A 236 16.36 -1.04 5.97
C TYR A 236 17.61 -1.76 6.47
N PRO A 237 17.87 -1.77 7.79
CA PRO A 237 19.16 -2.22 8.32
C PRO A 237 19.27 -3.73 8.36
N ALA A 238 20.45 -4.26 8.00
CA ALA A 238 20.78 -5.67 8.11
C ALA A 238 20.63 -6.21 9.54
N GLU A 239 20.98 -5.38 10.52
CA GLU A 239 20.90 -5.72 11.95
C GLU A 239 19.48 -6.10 12.39
N SER A 240 18.46 -5.46 11.81
CA SER A 240 17.06 -5.84 12.10
C SER A 240 16.74 -7.25 11.61
N ILE A 241 17.17 -7.60 10.40
CA ILE A 241 16.99 -8.95 9.85
C ILE A 241 17.70 -10.01 10.72
N GLU A 242 18.86 -9.69 11.24
CA GLU A 242 19.68 -10.60 12.05
C GLU A 242 19.14 -10.79 13.47
N ASN A 243 18.44 -9.77 14.04
CA ASN A 243 18.17 -9.75 15.48
C ASN A 243 16.68 -9.68 15.86
N ASP A 244 15.79 -9.17 15.00
CA ASP A 244 14.43 -8.82 15.42
C ASP A 244 13.38 -9.89 15.05
N PHE A 245 13.73 -10.90 14.26
CA PHE A 245 12.80 -11.92 13.74
C PHE A 245 13.01 -13.33 14.35
N GLY A 246 13.82 -13.45 15.37
CA GLY A 246 14.15 -14.73 15.97
C GLY A 246 15.12 -15.56 15.11
N ASP A 247 14.85 -16.86 14.94
CA ASP A 247 15.69 -17.69 14.07
C ASP A 247 15.45 -17.36 12.61
N VAL A 248 16.52 -16.99 11.92
CA VAL A 248 16.50 -16.56 10.51
C VAL A 248 15.86 -17.60 9.58
N ASN A 249 15.95 -18.88 9.90
CA ASN A 249 15.39 -19.96 9.09
C ASN A 249 13.93 -20.32 9.46
N GLU A 250 13.38 -19.71 10.50
CA GLU A 250 12.02 -19.96 10.97
C GLU A 250 11.04 -18.85 10.59
N ASN A 251 11.48 -17.85 9.79
CA ASN A 251 10.65 -16.75 9.33
C ASN A 251 10.78 -16.56 7.81
N PRO A 252 9.67 -16.55 7.04
CA PRO A 252 9.73 -16.45 5.58
C PRO A 252 10.35 -15.14 5.07
N LEU A 253 10.19 -14.02 5.80
CA LEU A 253 10.80 -12.74 5.45
C LEU A 253 12.33 -12.84 5.54
N THR A 254 12.87 -13.37 6.64
CA THR A 254 14.32 -13.49 6.83
C THR A 254 14.94 -14.50 5.88
N VAL A 255 14.25 -15.60 5.58
CA VAL A 255 14.66 -16.54 4.53
C VAL A 255 14.72 -15.84 3.18
N ALA A 256 13.68 -15.07 2.82
CA ALA A 256 13.69 -14.30 1.57
C ALA A 256 14.86 -13.31 1.53
N TYR A 257 15.04 -12.53 2.58
CA TYR A 257 16.05 -11.48 2.65
C TYR A 257 17.48 -12.07 2.51
N THR A 258 17.79 -13.15 3.24
CA THR A 258 19.12 -13.78 3.22
C THR A 258 19.45 -14.50 1.93
N HIS A 259 18.43 -14.91 1.16
CA HIS A 259 18.62 -15.50 -0.18
C HIS A 259 18.65 -14.44 -1.30
N TYR A 260 18.09 -13.26 -1.07
CA TYR A 260 18.11 -12.18 -2.05
C TYR A 260 19.51 -11.66 -2.31
N ALA A 261 20.29 -11.41 -1.26
CA ALA A 261 21.68 -11.00 -1.37
C ALA A 261 22.51 -11.46 -0.16
N LYS A 262 23.85 -11.47 -0.33
CA LYS A 262 24.76 -11.89 0.73
C LYS A 262 24.71 -10.93 1.91
N MET A 263 24.38 -11.46 3.10
CA MET A 263 24.43 -10.73 4.37
C MET A 263 25.86 -10.37 4.81
N PRO A 264 26.06 -9.25 5.56
CA PRO A 264 25.06 -8.23 5.85
C PRO A 264 24.88 -7.25 4.69
N PHE A 265 23.65 -6.89 4.37
CA PHE A 265 23.36 -5.78 3.45
C PHE A 265 22.13 -5.00 3.92
N CYS A 266 22.08 -3.71 3.61
CA CYS A 266 20.93 -2.85 3.87
C CYS A 266 20.18 -2.60 2.55
N ARG A 267 18.85 -2.69 2.56
CA ARG A 267 18.05 -2.49 1.33
C ARG A 267 17.35 -1.14 1.36
N PRO A 268 17.35 -0.36 0.26
CA PRO A 268 16.44 0.77 0.10
C PRO A 268 14.99 0.38 0.34
N THR A 269 14.19 1.33 0.85
CA THR A 269 12.84 1.09 1.35
C THR A 269 11.77 1.72 0.45
N TRP A 270 11.86 1.49 -0.86
CA TRP A 270 11.00 2.15 -1.84
C TRP A 270 9.52 1.89 -1.56
N ASP A 271 9.12 0.64 -1.47
CA ASP A 271 7.74 0.23 -1.27
C ASP A 271 7.22 0.59 0.11
N LEU A 272 8.07 0.42 1.13
CA LEU A 272 7.71 0.68 2.52
C LEU A 272 7.28 2.12 2.75
N SER A 273 7.88 3.08 2.02
CA SER A 273 7.52 4.50 2.13
C SER A 273 6.08 4.77 1.67
N SER A 274 5.62 4.09 0.60
CA SER A 274 4.24 4.16 0.13
C SER A 274 3.27 3.51 1.11
N VAL A 275 3.63 2.36 1.70
CA VAL A 275 2.83 1.71 2.74
C VAL A 275 2.71 2.59 3.98
N TYR A 276 3.80 3.22 4.42
CA TYR A 276 3.79 4.12 5.57
C TYR A 276 2.86 5.33 5.34
N ASP A 277 2.96 5.98 4.18
CA ASP A 277 2.07 7.10 3.84
C ASP A 277 0.60 6.68 3.76
N ALA A 278 0.32 5.45 3.33
CA ALA A 278 -1.04 4.94 3.25
C ALA A 278 -1.74 4.89 4.62
N VAL A 279 -1.00 4.51 5.65
CA VAL A 279 -1.54 4.20 6.99
C VAL A 279 -1.42 5.37 7.96
N THR A 280 -0.51 6.32 7.72
CA THR A 280 -0.27 7.44 8.61
C THR A 280 -0.38 8.78 7.91
N SER A 281 -0.85 9.79 8.64
CA SER A 281 -0.77 11.19 8.22
C SER A 281 0.42 11.92 8.85
N ASP A 282 1.25 11.22 9.64
CA ASP A 282 2.43 11.81 10.29
C ASP A 282 3.47 12.22 9.24
N ARG A 283 3.87 13.48 9.27
CA ARG A 283 4.86 14.09 8.38
C ARG A 283 6.26 14.23 9.01
N ASN A 284 6.48 13.64 10.18
CA ASN A 284 7.81 13.66 10.80
C ASN A 284 8.81 12.79 10.02
N ALA A 285 8.36 11.65 9.49
CA ALA A 285 9.21 10.74 8.72
C ALA A 285 9.42 11.20 7.27
N TYR A 286 8.38 11.73 6.64
CA TYR A 286 8.41 12.17 5.24
C TYR A 286 7.71 13.52 5.07
N GLY A 287 8.31 14.40 4.28
CA GLY A 287 7.62 15.57 3.75
C GLY A 287 6.72 15.21 2.57
N ILE A 288 6.00 16.20 2.07
CA ILE A 288 5.13 16.06 0.89
C ILE A 288 5.20 17.34 0.06
N SER A 289 5.14 17.22 -1.25
CA SER A 289 5.05 18.36 -2.17
C SER A 289 3.74 19.14 -1.98
N GLY A 290 3.64 20.32 -2.59
CA GLY A 290 2.35 20.94 -2.90
C GLY A 290 1.56 20.11 -3.93
N PRO A 291 0.26 20.44 -4.16
CA PRO A 291 -0.55 19.79 -5.17
C PRO A 291 -0.03 20.08 -6.59
N GLY A 292 -0.27 19.14 -7.49
CA GLY A 292 0.14 19.26 -8.87
C GLY A 292 -0.42 18.16 -9.76
N SER A 293 0.17 18.02 -10.94
CA SER A 293 -0.07 16.90 -11.84
C SER A 293 1.25 16.23 -12.22
N ILE A 294 1.22 14.91 -12.30
CA ILE A 294 2.33 14.07 -12.77
C ILE A 294 1.95 13.53 -14.15
N VAL A 295 2.88 13.60 -15.07
CA VAL A 295 2.76 13.03 -16.41
C VAL A 295 3.96 12.11 -16.65
N VAL A 296 3.73 10.99 -17.32
CA VAL A 296 4.77 10.06 -17.75
C VAL A 296 4.99 10.25 -19.25
N ASP A 297 6.20 10.61 -19.66
CA ASP A 297 6.50 10.76 -21.08
C ASP A 297 6.73 9.42 -21.79
N GLU A 298 6.92 9.45 -23.11
CA GLU A 298 7.12 8.24 -23.92
C GLU A 298 8.41 7.46 -23.58
N GLN A 299 9.36 8.09 -22.89
CA GLN A 299 10.58 7.47 -22.39
C GLN A 299 10.44 6.92 -20.97
N GLY A 300 9.29 7.10 -20.32
CA GLY A 300 9.04 6.68 -18.95
C GLY A 300 9.59 7.64 -17.89
N ILE A 301 9.86 8.89 -18.26
CA ILE A 301 10.27 9.93 -17.32
C ILE A 301 9.03 10.56 -16.71
N THR A 302 8.97 10.63 -15.38
CA THR A 302 7.91 11.35 -14.66
C THR A 302 8.21 12.83 -14.61
N ARG A 303 7.17 13.66 -14.82
CA ARG A 303 7.27 15.12 -14.71
C ARG A 303 6.17 15.65 -13.84
N PHE A 304 6.54 16.36 -12.79
CA PHE A 304 5.61 17.04 -11.92
C PHE A 304 5.47 18.51 -12.27
N THR A 305 4.23 18.96 -12.40
CA THR A 305 3.89 20.37 -12.61
C THR A 305 3.02 20.84 -11.45
N PRO A 306 3.44 21.86 -10.68
CA PRO A 306 2.61 22.43 -9.62
C PRO A 306 1.29 22.98 -10.18
N ASP A 307 0.17 22.63 -9.54
CA ASP A 307 -1.17 23.09 -9.86
C ASP A 307 -2.01 23.10 -8.56
N ALA A 308 -2.53 24.26 -8.19
CA ALA A 308 -3.33 24.42 -6.97
C ALA A 308 -4.61 23.55 -6.95
N ASN A 309 -5.10 23.14 -8.12
CA ASN A 309 -6.24 22.24 -8.30
C ASN A 309 -5.82 20.79 -8.59
N GLY A 310 -4.51 20.53 -8.62
CA GLY A 310 -3.95 19.20 -8.86
C GLY A 310 -4.25 18.23 -7.72
N ARG A 311 -4.23 16.96 -8.03
CA ARG A 311 -4.51 15.88 -7.07
C ARG A 311 -3.33 14.93 -6.88
N HIS A 312 -2.20 15.19 -7.55
CA HIS A 312 -0.99 14.42 -7.40
C HIS A 312 -0.03 15.13 -6.46
N TYR A 313 0.55 14.36 -5.58
CA TYR A 313 1.58 14.78 -4.63
C TYR A 313 2.72 13.78 -4.70
N TYR A 314 3.93 14.20 -4.35
CA TYR A 314 5.03 13.26 -4.14
C TYR A 314 5.67 13.46 -2.78
N LEU A 315 6.17 12.37 -2.21
CA LEU A 315 6.89 12.39 -0.95
C LEU A 315 8.26 13.05 -1.12
N THR A 316 8.69 13.72 -0.09
CA THR A 316 10.04 14.29 0.01
C THR A 316 10.71 13.81 1.29
N ILE A 317 12.04 13.82 1.30
CA ILE A 317 12.80 13.46 2.50
C ILE A 317 13.99 14.40 2.66
N SER A 318 14.17 14.92 3.86
CA SER A 318 15.35 15.68 4.27
C SER A 318 16.35 14.80 5.01
N LEU A 319 17.61 15.20 5.08
CA LEU A 319 18.63 14.49 5.87
C LEU A 319 18.22 14.29 7.33
N GLY A 320 17.50 15.24 7.91
CA GLY A 320 17.00 15.14 9.29
C GLY A 320 15.89 14.08 9.46
N GLN A 321 15.16 13.75 8.41
CA GLN A 321 14.07 12.76 8.43
C GLN A 321 14.55 11.33 8.21
N VAL A 322 15.71 11.11 7.59
CA VAL A 322 16.20 9.75 7.24
C VAL A 322 16.26 8.81 8.44
N GLY A 323 16.77 9.30 9.59
CA GLY A 323 16.84 8.50 10.82
C GLY A 323 15.45 8.17 11.40
N ILE A 324 14.54 9.14 11.37
CA ILE A 324 13.15 8.95 11.83
C ILE A 324 12.42 7.96 10.91
N ALA A 325 12.52 8.16 9.60
CA ALA A 325 11.92 7.25 8.60
C ALA A 325 12.42 5.82 8.80
N ARG A 326 13.73 5.62 8.92
CA ARG A 326 14.31 4.28 9.17
C ARG A 326 13.72 3.64 10.42
N GLN A 327 13.67 4.37 11.52
CA GLN A 327 13.14 3.86 12.79
C GLN A 327 11.68 3.41 12.66
N VAL A 328 10.80 4.27 12.12
CA VAL A 328 9.37 3.93 12.00
C VAL A 328 9.12 2.80 11.02
N LEU A 329 9.93 2.65 9.96
CA LEU A 329 9.83 1.53 9.04
C LEU A 329 10.24 0.22 9.70
N VAL A 330 11.37 0.18 10.43
CA VAL A 330 11.79 -1.01 11.19
C VAL A 330 10.70 -1.40 12.20
N GLU A 331 10.20 -0.44 12.99
CA GLU A 331 9.12 -0.68 13.96
C GLU A 331 7.82 -1.18 13.32
N SER A 332 7.60 -0.88 12.04
CA SER A 332 6.39 -1.30 11.30
C SER A 332 6.53 -2.67 10.66
N VAL A 333 7.75 -3.07 10.29
CA VAL A 333 8.04 -4.39 9.69
C VAL A 333 8.23 -5.47 10.75
N VAL A 334 8.88 -5.15 11.88
CA VAL A 334 9.11 -6.12 12.96
C VAL A 334 7.79 -6.50 13.60
N PRO A 335 7.44 -7.80 13.65
CA PRO A 335 6.20 -8.25 14.31
C PRO A 335 6.20 -7.85 15.78
N ARG A 336 5.09 -7.29 16.24
CA ARG A 336 4.90 -7.01 17.68
C ARG A 336 4.31 -8.25 18.34
N PRO A 337 4.81 -8.64 19.54
CA PRO A 337 4.28 -9.78 20.29
C PRO A 337 2.83 -9.57 20.73
#